data_5095995fd91776a926023bfe539d7d77
#
_entry.id   5095995fd91776a926023bfe539d7d77
#
_cell.length_a   1.000
_cell.length_b   1.000
_cell.length_c   1.000
_cell.angle_alpha   90.00
_cell.angle_beta   90.00
_cell.angle_gamma   90.00
#
_symmetry.space_group_name_H-M   'P 1'
#
loop_
_entity.id
_entity.type
_entity.pdbx_description
1 polymer ?
#
loop_
_entity_poly.entity_id
_entity_poly.type
_entity_poly.pdbx_seq_one_letter_code
_entity_poly.pdbx_strand_id
1 'polypeptide(L)'
;MADQSDTINKQSYNPASQTGSRRFEVDRFIFRQHEKGDQAFIIQNGQVEILKESPKGLVSLRVLEKGAMFGEMALIDDQPRMASAKAVNSYVDLLVINQKMFKKKLEHADPFTRGLINILAKTARNND
;
A
#
# COMPACT_ATOMS: atom_id res chain seq x y z
N MET A 1 21.88 -20.95 4.27
CA MET A 1 21.50 -20.38 4.40
C MET A 1 20.31 -20.27 4.51
N ALA A 2 19.93 -20.47 5.13
CA ALA A 2 18.81 -20.46 5.40
C ALA A 2 18.05 -19.50 5.09
N ASP A 3 18.34 -18.70 5.13
CA ASP A 3 17.69 -17.72 4.83
C ASP A 3 17.31 -17.70 3.48
N GLN A 4 17.42 -18.67 2.67
CA GLN A 4 17.05 -18.70 1.32
C GLN A 4 15.57 -18.53 1.13
N SER A 5 14.75 -19.05 2.00
CA SER A 5 13.30 -18.85 1.87
C SER A 5 12.96 -17.39 2.06
N ASP A 6 13.62 -16.72 2.97
CA ASP A 6 13.38 -15.32 3.13
C ASP A 6 13.81 -14.55 1.93
N THR A 7 14.92 -14.92 1.35
CA THR A 7 15.42 -14.26 0.15
C THR A 7 14.48 -14.47 -1.01
N ILE A 8 13.92 -15.64 -1.14
CA ILE A 8 12.99 -15.92 -2.21
C ILE A 8 11.72 -15.11 -2.05
N ASN A 9 11.21 -15.03 -0.82
CA ASN A 9 9.95 -14.34 -0.58
C ASN A 9 10.11 -12.84 -0.58
N LYS A 10 11.32 -12.35 -0.42
CA LYS A 10 11.53 -10.92 -0.35
C LYS A 10 12.27 -10.47 -1.58
N GLN A 11 11.60 -10.56 -2.71
CA GLN A 11 12.19 -10.07 -3.93
C GLN A 11 12.55 -8.61 -3.79
N SER A 12 13.75 -8.24 -4.22
CA SER A 12 14.14 -6.85 -4.19
C SER A 12 13.21 -6.02 -5.06
N TYR A 13 13.03 -4.78 -4.67
CA TYR A 13 12.21 -3.86 -5.44
C TYR A 13 12.82 -3.65 -6.82
N ASN A 14 12.00 -3.74 -7.86
CA ASN A 14 12.43 -3.50 -9.23
C ASN A 14 11.83 -2.17 -9.70
N PRO A 15 12.64 -1.12 -9.81
CA PRO A 15 12.12 0.19 -10.21
C PRO A 15 11.47 0.20 -11.59
N ALA A 16 11.95 -0.64 -12.50
CA ALA A 16 11.41 -0.67 -13.86
C ALA A 16 9.98 -1.16 -13.88
N SER A 17 9.64 -2.18 -13.09
CA SER A 17 8.28 -2.70 -13.01
C SER A 17 7.53 -2.13 -11.80
N GLN A 18 8.21 -1.45 -10.90
CA GLN A 18 7.63 -0.92 -9.66
C GLN A 18 6.99 -2.02 -8.83
N THR A 19 7.67 -3.14 -8.71
CA THR A 19 7.18 -4.29 -7.95
C THR A 19 8.28 -4.83 -7.06
N GLY A 20 7.91 -5.73 -6.15
CA GLY A 20 8.83 -6.39 -5.25
C GLY A 20 8.81 -5.77 -3.87
N SER A 21 9.74 -6.17 -3.02
CA SER A 21 9.83 -5.68 -1.65
C SER A 21 10.67 -4.41 -1.60
N ARG A 22 10.20 -3.47 -0.79
CA ARG A 22 10.92 -2.21 -0.61
C ARG A 22 10.97 -1.88 0.88
N ARG A 23 12.14 -1.46 1.36
CA ARG A 23 12.33 -1.09 2.76
C ARG A 23 12.29 0.41 2.93
N PHE A 24 11.62 0.85 3.99
CA PHE A 24 11.63 2.24 4.42
C PHE A 24 12.16 2.28 5.85
N GLU A 25 13.10 3.19 6.09
CA GLU A 25 13.66 3.34 7.43
C GLU A 25 12.65 3.99 8.37
N VAL A 26 12.89 3.85 9.65
CA VAL A 26 11.99 4.40 10.67
C VAL A 26 11.78 5.89 10.46
N ASP A 27 10.56 6.33 10.66
CA ASP A 27 10.12 7.73 10.53
C ASP A 27 10.14 8.29 9.10
N ARG A 28 10.41 7.46 8.10
CA ARG A 28 10.31 7.90 6.72
C ARG A 28 8.88 7.76 6.24
N PHE A 29 8.42 8.72 5.44
CA PHE A 29 7.10 8.64 4.84
C PHE A 29 7.16 7.74 3.61
N ILE A 30 6.19 6.85 3.51
CA ILE A 30 6.01 6.00 2.34
C ILE A 30 5.31 6.82 1.27
N PHE A 31 4.31 7.60 1.67
CA PHE A 31 3.69 8.62 0.84
C PHE A 31 3.05 9.66 1.75
N ARG A 32 2.76 10.81 1.18
CA ARG A 32 2.13 11.91 1.92
C ARG A 32 0.74 12.20 1.36
N GLN A 33 -0.12 12.69 2.22
CA GLN A 33 -1.46 13.12 1.84
C GLN A 33 -1.37 14.13 0.69
N HIS A 34 -2.29 14.05 -0.24
CA HIS A 34 -2.39 14.87 -1.45
C HIS A 34 -1.46 14.48 -2.58
N GLU A 35 -0.46 13.65 -2.35
CA GLU A 35 0.39 13.18 -3.44
C GLU A 35 -0.38 12.24 -4.35
N LYS A 36 -0.02 12.23 -5.61
CA LYS A 36 -0.54 11.23 -6.53
C LYS A 36 0.31 9.98 -6.40
N GLY A 37 -0.32 8.83 -6.53
CA GLY A 37 0.39 7.58 -6.50
C GLY A 37 -0.45 6.50 -7.14
N ASP A 38 0.24 5.49 -7.64
CA ASP A 38 -0.41 4.37 -8.32
C ASP A 38 -0.01 3.04 -7.70
N GLN A 39 0.41 3.05 -6.44
CA GLN A 39 0.88 1.85 -5.76
C GLN A 39 0.13 1.66 -4.46
N ALA A 40 -0.12 0.39 -4.13
CA ALA A 40 -0.55 -0.03 -2.82
C ALA A 40 0.56 -0.86 -2.20
N PHE A 41 0.44 -1.13 -0.91
CA PHE A 41 1.49 -1.78 -0.17
C PHE A 41 0.91 -2.79 0.81
N ILE A 42 1.62 -3.91 0.98
CA ILE A 42 1.30 -4.89 2.02
C ILE A 42 2.50 -4.95 2.97
N ILE A 43 2.24 -4.84 4.26
CA ILE A 43 3.30 -4.87 5.25
C ILE A 43 3.81 -6.29 5.43
N GLN A 44 5.08 -6.50 5.10
CA GLN A 44 5.75 -7.79 5.29
C GLN A 44 6.45 -7.84 6.64
N ASN A 45 6.90 -6.67 7.14
CA ASN A 45 7.58 -6.59 8.40
C ASN A 45 7.51 -5.15 8.90
N GLY A 46 7.32 -4.95 10.20
CA GLY A 46 7.27 -3.62 10.79
C GLY A 46 5.87 -3.06 10.92
N GLN A 47 5.78 -1.77 11.19
CA GLN A 47 4.52 -1.07 11.42
C GLN A 47 4.46 0.22 10.64
N VAL A 48 3.27 0.58 10.19
CA VAL A 48 3.03 1.81 9.44
C VAL A 48 1.95 2.61 10.13
N GLU A 49 2.21 3.89 10.36
CA GLU A 49 1.25 4.80 10.94
C GLU A 49 0.56 5.57 9.84
N ILE A 50 -0.76 5.60 9.88
CA ILE A 50 -1.57 6.37 8.94
C ILE A 50 -1.94 7.67 9.62
N LEU A 51 -1.63 8.79 8.96
CA LEU A 51 -1.78 10.12 9.50
C LEU A 51 -2.60 10.99 8.56
N LYS A 52 -3.34 11.92 9.12
CA LYS A 52 -4.14 12.84 8.31
C LYS A 52 -3.93 14.26 8.81
N GLU A 53 -3.91 15.21 7.89
CA GLU A 53 -3.78 16.61 8.23
C GLU A 53 -5.04 17.12 8.92
N SER A 54 -4.84 17.98 9.89
CA SER A 54 -5.92 18.68 10.57
C SER A 54 -5.47 20.11 10.82
N PRO A 55 -6.38 20.99 11.22
CA PRO A 55 -5.98 22.37 11.54
C PRO A 55 -4.91 22.46 12.63
N LYS A 56 -4.76 21.43 13.45
CA LYS A 56 -3.79 21.40 14.53
C LYS A 56 -2.55 20.58 14.23
N GLY A 57 -2.38 20.17 12.97
CA GLY A 57 -1.25 19.34 12.56
C GLY A 57 -1.67 17.94 12.19
N LEU A 58 -0.70 17.05 12.10
CA LEU A 58 -0.96 15.66 11.73
C LEU A 58 -1.60 14.90 12.88
N VAL A 59 -2.65 14.15 12.57
CA VAL A 59 -3.36 13.32 13.52
C VAL A 59 -3.19 11.87 13.13
N SER A 60 -2.78 11.05 14.08
CA SER A 60 -2.65 9.60 13.85
C SER A 60 -4.03 8.98 13.83
N LEU A 61 -4.34 8.29 12.73
CA LEU A 61 -5.61 7.58 12.60
C LEU A 61 -5.51 6.16 13.11
N ARG A 62 -4.39 5.49 12.83
CA ARG A 62 -4.17 4.11 13.26
C ARG A 62 -2.76 3.68 12.92
N VAL A 63 -2.35 2.58 13.52
CA VAL A 63 -1.08 1.94 13.21
C VAL A 63 -1.41 0.56 12.64
N LEU A 64 -0.85 0.28 11.48
CA LEU A 64 -1.08 -0.98 10.78
C LEU A 64 0.12 -1.89 11.00
N GLU A 65 -0.16 -3.20 11.03
CA GLU A 65 0.85 -4.20 11.33
C GLU A 65 1.03 -5.19 10.19
N LYS A 66 1.96 -6.12 10.38
CA LYS A 66 2.27 -7.14 9.39
C LYS A 66 0.99 -7.79 8.84
N GLY A 67 0.92 -7.90 7.54
CA GLY A 67 -0.22 -8.48 6.84
C GLY A 67 -1.24 -7.46 6.36
N ALA A 68 -1.20 -6.24 6.87
CA ALA A 68 -2.16 -5.21 6.46
C ALA A 68 -1.80 -4.62 5.12
N MET A 69 -2.82 -4.25 4.36
CA MET A 69 -2.67 -3.53 3.10
C MET A 69 -3.10 -2.08 3.30
N PHE A 70 -2.39 -1.16 2.68
CA PHE A 70 -2.76 0.25 2.71
C PHE A 70 -2.43 0.91 1.37
N GLY A 71 -3.02 2.08 1.14
CA GLY A 71 -2.85 2.79 -0.12
C GLY A 71 -3.58 2.15 -1.28
N GLU A 72 -4.53 1.26 -0.96
CA GLU A 72 -5.20 0.43 -1.96
C GLU A 72 -6.09 1.22 -2.90
N MET A 73 -6.59 2.39 -2.50
CA MET A 73 -7.44 3.18 -3.40
C MET A 73 -6.68 3.63 -4.65
N ALA A 74 -5.36 3.75 -4.56
CA ALA A 74 -4.53 4.10 -5.71
C ALA A 74 -4.58 3.04 -6.82
N LEU A 75 -4.99 1.82 -6.50
CA LEU A 75 -5.13 0.76 -7.50
C LEU A 75 -6.40 0.92 -8.32
N ILE A 76 -7.35 1.68 -7.82
CA ILE A 76 -8.70 1.73 -8.37
C ILE A 76 -8.98 3.05 -9.07
N ASP A 77 -8.45 4.15 -8.55
CA ASP A 77 -8.71 5.46 -9.13
C ASP A 77 -7.44 6.30 -9.13
N ASP A 78 -7.53 7.48 -9.73
CA ASP A 78 -6.39 8.37 -9.88
C ASP A 78 -6.44 9.55 -8.92
N GLN A 79 -7.20 9.40 -7.84
CA GLN A 79 -7.33 10.48 -6.86
C GLN A 79 -6.09 10.59 -6.00
N PRO A 80 -5.77 11.78 -5.50
CA PRO A 80 -4.63 11.96 -4.60
C PRO A 80 -4.79 11.15 -3.32
N ARG A 81 -3.66 10.91 -2.66
CA ARG A 81 -3.64 10.21 -1.38
C ARG A 81 -4.49 10.93 -0.36
N MET A 82 -5.34 10.19 0.35
CA MET A 82 -6.25 10.76 1.33
C MET A 82 -5.63 10.88 2.71
N ALA A 83 -4.49 10.27 2.92
CA ALA A 83 -3.76 10.30 4.19
C ALA A 83 -2.29 10.05 3.90
N SER A 84 -1.45 10.28 4.90
CA SER A 84 -0.03 9.97 4.81
C SER A 84 0.23 8.63 5.47
N ALA A 85 1.31 7.97 5.08
CA ALA A 85 1.75 6.72 5.68
C ALA A 85 3.24 6.82 6.02
N LYS A 86 3.59 6.45 7.23
CA LYS A 86 4.94 6.60 7.74
C LYS A 86 5.39 5.34 8.48
N ALA A 87 6.63 4.93 8.26
CA ALA A 87 7.21 3.83 9.02
C ALA A 87 7.42 4.28 10.47
N VAL A 88 6.96 3.50 11.44
CA VAL A 88 7.10 3.86 12.85
C VAL A 88 7.70 2.70 13.63
N ASN A 89 8.39 3.06 14.72
CA ASN A 89 8.99 2.14 15.68
C ASN A 89 10.19 1.36 15.16
N SER A 90 10.27 1.10 13.89
CA SER A 90 11.41 0.42 13.26
C SER A 90 11.30 0.63 11.76
N TYR A 91 12.25 0.04 11.01
CA TYR A 91 12.09 0.02 9.56
C TYR A 91 10.90 -0.86 9.19
N VAL A 92 10.39 -0.69 7.99
CA VAL A 92 9.28 -1.48 7.49
C VAL A 92 9.64 -2.04 6.12
N ASP A 93 9.27 -3.30 5.89
CA ASP A 93 9.41 -3.94 4.59
C ASP A 93 8.02 -4.06 3.99
N LEU A 94 7.86 -3.57 2.77
CA LEU A 94 6.59 -3.52 2.09
C LEU A 94 6.65 -4.26 0.77
N LEU A 95 5.62 -5.05 0.50
CA LEU A 95 5.41 -5.59 -0.84
C LEU A 95 4.67 -4.52 -1.62
N VAL A 96 5.22 -4.15 -2.77
CA VAL A 96 4.66 -3.08 -3.61
C VAL A 96 3.77 -3.68 -4.68
N ILE A 97 2.56 -3.14 -4.81
CA ILE A 97 1.59 -3.56 -5.82
C ILE A 97 1.29 -2.33 -6.67
N ASN A 98 1.57 -2.39 -7.98
CA ASN A 98 1.28 -1.24 -8.81
C ASN A 98 -0.08 -1.38 -9.51
N GLN A 99 -0.65 -0.23 -9.87
CA GLN A 99 -1.98 -0.17 -10.46
C GLN A 99 -2.05 -0.93 -11.78
N LYS A 100 -1.04 -0.82 -12.60
CA LYS A 100 -1.04 -1.45 -13.91
C LYS A 100 -1.11 -2.97 -13.80
N MET A 101 -0.32 -3.54 -12.91
CA MET A 101 -0.35 -4.98 -12.68
C MET A 101 -1.69 -5.41 -12.08
N PHE A 102 -2.23 -4.63 -11.15
CA PHE A 102 -3.51 -4.92 -10.54
C PHE A 102 -4.62 -4.94 -11.59
N LYS A 103 -4.66 -3.91 -12.44
CA LYS A 103 -5.69 -3.84 -13.49
C LYS A 103 -5.59 -5.01 -14.46
N LYS A 104 -4.37 -5.40 -14.79
CA LYS A 104 -4.16 -6.54 -15.69
C LYS A 104 -4.68 -7.83 -15.07
N LYS A 105 -4.39 -8.05 -13.80
CA LYS A 105 -4.90 -9.23 -13.10
C LYS A 105 -6.42 -9.20 -12.97
N LEU A 106 -6.98 -8.03 -12.76
CA LEU A 106 -8.42 -7.87 -12.63
C LEU A 106 -9.12 -8.20 -13.96
N GLU A 107 -8.52 -7.81 -15.10
CA GLU A 107 -9.08 -8.13 -16.40
C GLU A 107 -9.16 -9.63 -16.64
N HIS A 108 -8.25 -10.39 -16.05
CA HIS A 108 -8.25 -11.84 -16.21
C HIS A 108 -9.04 -12.56 -15.11
N ALA A 109 -9.63 -11.83 -14.19
CA ALA A 109 -10.46 -12.41 -13.14
C ALA A 109 -11.82 -12.76 -13.74
N ASP A 110 -12.50 -13.73 -13.11
CA ASP A 110 -13.83 -14.10 -13.56
C ASP A 110 -14.81 -12.94 -13.28
N PRO A 111 -15.96 -12.91 -13.98
CA PRO A 111 -16.90 -11.79 -13.85
C PRO A 111 -17.41 -11.57 -12.44
N PHE A 112 -17.61 -12.64 -11.66
CA PHE A 112 -18.10 -12.50 -10.30
C PHE A 112 -17.05 -11.78 -9.42
N THR A 113 -15.82 -12.25 -9.47
CA THR A 113 -14.73 -11.65 -8.70
C THR A 113 -14.53 -10.20 -9.10
N ARG A 114 -14.54 -9.91 -10.40
CA ARG A 114 -14.35 -8.54 -10.89
C ARG A 114 -15.48 -7.63 -10.44
N GLY A 115 -16.72 -8.11 -10.51
CA GLY A 115 -17.86 -7.33 -10.06
C GLY A 115 -17.84 -7.07 -8.56
N LEU A 116 -17.45 -8.08 -7.79
CA LEU A 116 -17.37 -7.94 -6.34
C LEU A 116 -16.32 -6.91 -5.96
N ILE A 117 -15.16 -6.94 -6.59
CA ILE A 117 -14.11 -5.98 -6.33
C ILE A 117 -14.58 -4.56 -6.63
N ASN A 118 -15.29 -4.37 -7.74
CA ASN A 118 -15.80 -3.06 -8.11
C ASN A 118 -16.82 -2.54 -7.10
N ILE A 119 -17.66 -3.40 -6.58
CA ILE A 119 -18.64 -3.03 -5.56
C ILE A 119 -17.93 -2.62 -4.27
N LEU A 120 -16.97 -3.41 -3.84
CA LEU A 120 -16.22 -3.11 -2.62
C LEU A 120 -15.43 -1.82 -2.75
N ALA A 121 -14.88 -1.54 -3.92
CA ALA A 121 -14.16 -0.31 -4.17
C ALA A 121 -15.06 0.91 -4.06
N LYS A 122 -16.25 0.84 -4.63
CA LYS A 122 -17.22 1.94 -4.52
C LYS A 122 -17.64 2.15 -3.09
N THR A 123 -17.87 1.07 -2.35
CA THR A 123 -18.27 1.17 -0.96
C THR A 123 -17.18 1.81 -0.12
N ALA A 124 -15.94 1.42 -0.32
CA ALA A 124 -14.82 1.99 0.42
C ALA A 124 -14.70 3.49 0.14
N ARG A 125 -14.85 3.90 -1.12
CA ARG A 125 -14.74 5.30 -1.47
C ARG A 125 -15.87 6.12 -0.86
N ASN A 126 -17.09 5.59 -0.86
CA ASN A 126 -18.23 6.32 -0.32
C ASN A 126 -18.19 6.45 1.20
N ASN A 127 -17.43 5.59 1.87
CA ASN A 127 -17.30 5.65 3.33
C ASN A 127 -16.15 6.53 3.79
N ASP A 128 -15.36 7.03 2.86
CA ASP A 128 -14.32 7.97 3.18
C ASP A 128 -14.82 9.40 3.07
#